data_afaf0f07220bc80972c9316adcde3b6e
#
_entry.id   afaf0f07220bc80972c9316adcde3b6e
#
_cell.length_a   1.000
_cell.length_b   1.000
_cell.length_c   1.000
_cell.angle_alpha   90.00
_cell.angle_beta   90.00
_cell.angle_gamma   90.00
#
_symmetry.space_group_name_H-M   'P 1'
#
loop_
_entity.id
_entity.type
_entity.pdbx_description
1 polymer ?
#
loop_
_entity_poly.entity_id
_entity_poly.type
_entity_poly.pdbx_seq_one_letter_code
_entity_poly.pdbx_strand_id
1 'polypeptide(L)'
;MKKILVMGLPGSGKTTLASKLVPLLNAKWVNNDEVRKAANDWDFSEEGRIRQAKRMADLAEKYKQAGSYVVCDFICPTPKARELFNADFLVWVDTIKKG
;
A
#
# COMPACT_ATOMS: atom_id res chain seq x y z
N MET A 1 8.41 -13.61 5.39
CA MET A 1 8.50 -12.67 4.28
C MET A 1 8.24 -11.25 4.76
N LYS A 2 8.34 -10.27 3.91
CA LYS A 2 8.30 -8.86 4.31
C LYS A 2 7.11 -8.13 3.72
N LYS A 3 6.61 -7.14 4.45
CA LYS A 3 5.60 -6.20 3.98
C LYS A 3 6.31 -4.95 3.50
N ILE A 4 6.06 -4.56 2.27
CA ILE A 4 6.66 -3.36 1.68
C ILE A 4 5.55 -2.36 1.40
N LEU A 5 5.67 -1.19 1.97
CA LEU A 5 4.71 -0.12 1.77
C LEU A 5 5.29 0.90 0.80
N VAL A 6 4.62 1.06 -0.33
CA VAL A 6 5.00 2.08 -1.32
C VAL A 6 3.99 3.21 -1.21
N MET A 7 4.45 4.38 -0.85
CA MET A 7 3.56 5.53 -0.70
C MET A 7 4.02 6.72 -1.52
N GLY A 8 3.09 7.59 -1.83
CA GLY A 8 3.35 8.77 -2.60
C GLY A 8 2.04 9.41 -3.04
N LEU A 9 2.13 10.58 -3.61
CA LEU A 9 0.96 11.29 -4.13
C LEU A 9 0.49 10.64 -5.43
N PRO A 10 -0.78 10.86 -5.82
CA PRO A 10 -1.25 10.41 -7.11
C PRO A 10 -0.35 10.93 -8.22
N GLY A 11 0.00 10.09 -9.16
CA GLY A 11 0.88 10.47 -10.26
C GLY A 11 2.36 10.48 -9.93
N SER A 12 2.75 10.05 -8.73
CA SER A 12 4.16 10.02 -8.33
C SER A 12 4.93 8.83 -8.92
N GLY A 13 4.24 7.88 -9.52
CA GLY A 13 4.88 6.68 -10.03
C GLY A 13 4.86 5.50 -9.07
N LYS A 14 4.14 5.59 -7.94
CA LYS A 14 4.10 4.51 -6.97
C LYS A 14 3.51 3.22 -7.55
N THR A 15 2.51 3.34 -8.41
CA THR A 15 1.92 2.18 -9.08
C THR A 15 2.93 1.54 -10.02
N THR A 16 3.67 2.35 -10.76
CA THR A 16 4.72 1.88 -11.66
C THR A 16 5.78 1.12 -10.87
N LEU A 17 6.23 1.68 -9.75
CA LEU A 17 7.22 1.03 -8.91
C LEU A 17 6.68 -0.28 -8.33
N ALA A 18 5.46 -0.25 -7.80
CA ALA A 18 4.84 -1.46 -7.27
C ALA A 18 4.73 -2.55 -8.34
N SER A 19 4.33 -2.19 -9.55
CA SER A 19 4.18 -3.15 -10.63
C SER A 19 5.51 -3.78 -11.04
N LYS A 20 6.63 -3.10 -10.77
CA LYS A 20 7.97 -3.65 -11.03
C LYS A 20 8.44 -4.52 -9.87
N LEU A 21 8.15 -4.12 -8.64
CA LEU A 21 8.59 -4.87 -7.46
C LEU A 21 7.88 -6.21 -7.34
N VAL A 22 6.61 -6.27 -7.70
CA VAL A 22 5.81 -7.48 -7.57
C VAL A 22 6.45 -8.68 -8.29
N PRO A 23 6.79 -8.59 -9.59
CA PRO A 23 7.43 -9.73 -10.24
C PRO A 23 8.86 -9.98 -9.77
N LEU A 24 9.61 -8.93 -9.43
CA LEU A 24 10.99 -9.09 -8.96
C LEU A 24 11.04 -9.88 -7.66
N LEU A 25 10.10 -9.67 -6.76
CA LEU A 25 10.06 -10.32 -5.45
C LEU A 25 9.12 -11.52 -5.43
N ASN A 26 8.46 -11.80 -6.53
CA ASN A 26 7.38 -12.78 -6.56
C ASN A 26 6.36 -12.48 -5.46
N ALA A 27 6.01 -11.20 -5.35
CA ALA A 27 5.20 -10.69 -4.26
C ALA A 27 3.71 -10.70 -4.60
N LYS A 28 2.89 -10.62 -3.57
CA LYS A 28 1.47 -10.32 -3.74
C LYS A 28 1.29 -8.81 -3.69
N TRP A 29 0.45 -8.30 -4.55
CA TRP A 29 0.20 -6.87 -4.65
C TRP A 29 -1.14 -6.55 -4.01
N VAL A 30 -1.11 -5.73 -2.96
CA VAL A 30 -2.33 -5.21 -2.33
C VAL A 30 -2.47 -3.77 -2.80
N ASN A 31 -3.29 -3.59 -3.83
CA ASN A 31 -3.50 -2.29 -4.45
C ASN A 31 -4.60 -1.53 -3.71
N ASN A 32 -4.32 -0.30 -3.32
CA ASN A 32 -5.25 0.49 -2.53
C ASN A 32 -6.61 0.67 -3.22
N ASP A 33 -6.60 1.02 -4.51
CA ASP A 33 -7.84 1.25 -5.25
C ASP A 33 -8.65 -0.03 -5.42
N GLU A 34 -7.98 -1.15 -5.66
CA GLU A 34 -8.64 -2.44 -5.78
C GLU A 34 -9.31 -2.85 -4.48
N VAL A 35 -8.66 -2.60 -3.36
CA VAL A 35 -9.22 -2.92 -2.05
C VAL A 35 -10.44 -2.06 -1.75
N ARG A 36 -10.38 -0.77 -2.08
CA ARG A 36 -11.55 0.11 -1.92
C ARG A 36 -12.70 -0.33 -2.79
N LYS A 37 -12.41 -0.69 -4.02
CA LYS A 37 -13.43 -1.16 -4.96
C LYS A 37 -14.11 -2.43 -4.44
N ALA A 38 -13.33 -3.37 -3.96
CA ALA A 38 -13.86 -4.63 -3.42
C ALA A 38 -14.73 -4.40 -2.19
N ALA A 39 -14.37 -3.44 -1.35
CA ALA A 39 -15.13 -3.10 -0.15
C ALA A 39 -16.25 -2.11 -0.42
N ASN A 40 -16.27 -1.53 -1.62
CA ASN A 40 -17.20 -0.46 -1.98
C ASN A 40 -17.17 0.67 -0.95
N ASP A 41 -15.97 1.07 -0.55
CA ASP A 41 -15.75 2.06 0.49
C ASP A 41 -14.85 3.17 -0.05
N TRP A 42 -15.45 4.27 -0.42
CA TRP A 42 -14.75 5.43 -0.97
C TRP A 42 -14.73 6.60 -0.01
N ASP A 43 -14.82 6.30 1.28
CA ASP A 43 -14.77 7.30 2.33
C ASP A 43 -13.32 7.73 2.56
N PHE A 44 -13.02 8.98 2.21
CA PHE A 44 -11.68 9.55 2.37
C PHE A 44 -11.54 10.40 3.64
N SER A 45 -12.52 10.33 4.55
CA SER A 45 -12.38 10.94 5.85
C SER A 45 -11.28 10.23 6.64
N GLU A 46 -10.87 10.80 7.76
CA GLU A 46 -9.85 10.18 8.59
C GLU A 46 -10.26 8.77 9.02
N GLU A 47 -11.53 8.61 9.43
CA GLU A 47 -12.02 7.29 9.82
C GLU A 47 -12.01 6.31 8.65
N GLY A 48 -12.40 6.77 7.46
CA GLY A 48 -12.39 5.93 6.28
C GLY A 48 -10.98 5.51 5.88
N ARG A 49 -10.03 6.41 6.02
CA ARG A 49 -8.62 6.10 5.74
C ARG A 49 -8.06 5.08 6.72
N ILE A 50 -8.46 5.17 7.99
CA ILE A 50 -8.03 4.20 9.00
C ILE A 50 -8.63 2.83 8.69
N ARG A 51 -9.93 2.77 8.34
CA ARG A 51 -10.56 1.51 7.94
C ARG A 51 -9.82 0.88 6.77
N GLN A 52 -9.49 1.69 5.78
CA GLN A 52 -8.77 1.21 4.60
C GLN A 52 -7.39 0.68 4.97
N ALA A 53 -6.66 1.39 5.83
CA ALA A 53 -5.35 0.95 6.29
C ALA A 53 -5.44 -0.40 7.00
N LYS A 54 -6.46 -0.60 7.82
CA LYS A 54 -6.68 -1.87 8.50
C LYS A 54 -6.96 -3.00 7.52
N ARG A 55 -7.80 -2.75 6.50
CA ARG A 55 -8.05 -3.76 5.47
C ARG A 55 -6.78 -4.16 4.74
N MET A 56 -6.00 -3.15 4.35
CA MET A 56 -4.74 -3.39 3.66
C MET A 56 -3.77 -4.15 4.55
N ALA A 57 -3.70 -3.77 5.82
CA ALA A 57 -2.82 -4.43 6.79
C ALA A 57 -3.22 -5.90 7.00
N ASP A 58 -4.51 -6.16 7.11
CA ASP A 58 -5.02 -7.52 7.29
C ASP A 58 -4.69 -8.40 6.09
N LEU A 59 -4.89 -7.88 4.88
CA LEU A 59 -4.56 -8.61 3.67
C LEU A 59 -3.06 -8.86 3.57
N ALA A 60 -2.26 -7.83 3.87
CA ALA A 60 -0.81 -7.94 3.82
C ALA A 60 -0.31 -8.99 4.80
N GLU A 61 -0.85 -8.98 6.02
CA GLU A 61 -0.45 -9.96 7.03
C GLU A 61 -0.81 -11.37 6.61
N LYS A 62 -1.98 -11.54 6.02
CA LYS A 62 -2.43 -12.84 5.53
C LYS A 62 -1.46 -13.40 4.49
N TYR A 63 -1.05 -12.58 3.53
CA TYR A 63 -0.10 -13.02 2.51
C TYR A 63 1.29 -13.25 3.08
N LYS A 64 1.71 -12.41 4.02
CA LYS A 64 2.99 -12.56 4.69
C LYS A 64 3.05 -13.89 5.44
N GLN A 65 2.00 -14.23 6.16
CA GLN A 65 1.93 -15.48 6.90
C GLN A 65 1.90 -16.69 5.97
N ALA A 66 1.39 -16.50 4.77
CA ALA A 66 1.41 -17.55 3.75
C ALA A 66 2.79 -17.73 3.10
N GLY A 67 3.77 -16.93 3.50
CA GLY A 67 5.13 -17.04 2.99
C GLY A 67 5.44 -16.19 1.78
N SER A 68 4.63 -15.17 1.51
CA SER A 68 4.85 -14.29 0.37
C SER A 68 5.37 -12.92 0.80
N TYR A 69 6.16 -12.30 -0.07
CA TYR A 69 6.37 -10.87 0.03
C TYR A 69 5.07 -10.17 -0.35
N VAL A 70 4.84 -9.02 0.25
CA VAL A 70 3.63 -8.23 -0.03
C VAL A 70 4.04 -6.81 -0.36
N VAL A 71 3.54 -6.31 -1.47
CA VAL A 71 3.73 -4.92 -1.87
C VAL A 71 2.38 -4.22 -1.79
N CYS A 72 2.31 -3.17 -1.00
CA CYS A 72 1.09 -2.36 -0.86
C CYS A 72 1.39 -0.94 -1.31
N ASP A 73 0.44 -0.33 -2.01
CA ASP A 73 0.59 1.05 -2.42
C ASP A 73 -0.50 1.90 -1.78
N PHE A 74 -0.09 3.02 -1.20
CA PHE A 74 -0.98 3.98 -0.56
C PHE A 74 -0.77 5.37 -1.11
N ILE A 75 -1.82 6.16 -1.11
CA ILE A 75 -1.73 7.57 -1.43
C ILE A 75 -1.49 8.32 -0.12
N CYS A 76 -0.23 8.61 0.17
CA CYS A 76 0.19 9.46 1.28
C CYS A 76 -0.60 9.21 2.59
N PRO A 77 -0.50 8.02 3.19
CA PRO A 77 -1.29 7.70 4.38
C PRO A 77 -0.85 8.54 5.59
N THR A 78 -1.78 8.72 6.55
CA THR A 78 -1.47 9.41 7.78
C THR A 78 -0.45 8.63 8.60
N PRO A 79 0.25 9.28 9.55
CA PRO A 79 1.17 8.55 10.43
C PRO A 79 0.49 7.40 11.18
N LYS A 80 -0.76 7.62 11.62
CA LYS A 80 -1.51 6.57 12.29
C LYS A 80 -1.80 5.38 11.39
N ALA A 81 -2.16 5.65 10.13
CA ALA A 81 -2.40 4.58 9.17
C ALA A 81 -1.12 3.80 8.89
N ARG A 82 0.02 4.48 8.81
CA ARG A 82 1.31 3.82 8.63
C ARG A 82 1.68 2.92 9.80
N GLU A 83 1.40 3.38 11.03
CA GLU A 83 1.63 2.57 12.22
C GLU A 83 0.79 1.31 12.20
N LEU A 84 -0.49 1.45 11.83
CA LEU A 84 -1.40 0.30 11.76
C LEU A 84 -0.92 -0.72 10.74
N PHE A 85 -0.39 -0.26 9.61
CA PHE A 85 0.09 -1.15 8.59
C PHE A 85 1.37 -1.88 9.03
N ASN A 86 2.24 -1.20 9.76
CA ASN A 86 3.48 -1.76 10.30
C ASN A 86 4.33 -2.45 9.23
N ALA A 87 4.72 -1.69 8.22
CA ALA A 87 5.52 -2.23 7.13
C ALA A 87 6.95 -2.56 7.58
N ASP A 88 7.51 -3.61 7.01
CA ASP A 88 8.93 -3.95 7.21
C ASP A 88 9.84 -2.98 6.46
N PHE A 89 9.40 -2.55 5.27
CA PHE A 89 10.12 -1.56 4.47
C PHE A 89 9.15 -0.50 4.00
N LEU A 90 9.59 0.74 4.04
CA LEU A 90 8.81 1.88 3.59
C LEU A 90 9.53 2.52 2.42
N VAL A 91 8.85 2.60 1.29
CA VAL A 91 9.39 3.24 0.09
C VAL A 91 8.55 4.48 -0.20
N TRP A 92 9.18 5.63 -0.15
CA TRP A 92 8.54 6.88 -0.47
C TRP A 92 8.86 7.25 -1.91
N VAL A 93 7.83 7.31 -2.75
CA VAL A 93 8.01 7.69 -4.15
C VAL A 93 7.76 9.19 -4.27
N ASP A 94 8.82 9.92 -4.42
CA ASP A 94 8.78 11.37 -4.50
C ASP A 94 9.26 11.80 -5.89
N THR A 95 8.46 11.49 -6.87
CA THR A 95 8.78 11.84 -8.24
C THR A 95 8.20 13.21 -8.55
N ILE A 96 8.94 14.22 -8.19
CA ILE A 96 8.53 15.58 -8.48
C ILE A 96 8.89 15.90 -9.91
N LYS A 97 7.88 16.16 -10.70
CA LYS A 97 8.10 16.55 -12.06
C LYS A 97 8.57 17.99 -12.10
N LYS A 98 9.76 18.18 -12.54
CA LYS A 98 10.28 19.51 -12.72
C LYS A 98 9.84 20.05 -14.04
N GLY A 99 8.98 20.93 -13.97
CA GLY A 99 8.58 21.70 -15.12
C GLY A 99 8.04 21.01 -16.22
#